data_805408e4aa6518214cc020ff2255a4cd
#
_entry.id   805408e4aa6518214cc020ff2255a4cd
#
_cell.length_a   1.000
_cell.length_b   1.000
_cell.length_c   1.000
_cell.angle_alpha   90.00
_cell.angle_beta   90.00
_cell.angle_gamma   90.00
#
_symmetry.space_group_name_H-M   'P 1'
#
loop_
_entity.id
_entity.type
_entity.pdbx_description
1 polymer ?
#
loop_
_entity_poly.entity_id
_entity_poly.type
_entity_poly.pdbx_seq_one_letter_code
_entity_poly.pdbx_strand_id
1 'polypeptide(L)'
;FKQLDELEGIPVINLHLWFDQKLTTIDHLCFSRSPLLSVYADMSTTCKEYYDEDKSMLELVFAPCSPLAGGDTNWIGKTDEDIIQATMGELARLFPTEIAADPAYPGTMTERTFLGEKQAQLTGGAKLRKSTVVKVPRSVYAAIPGRNKYRPSQKTPIPNFSLCGCFTSQKFLGSMEGAILAGKLAAEVVSARAVGADAPGLK
;
A
#
# COMPACT_ATOMS: atom_id res chain seq x y z
N PHE A 1 2.33 17.85 23.27
CA PHE A 1 2.36 17.24 21.91
C PHE A 1 3.75 16.79 21.45
N LYS A 2 4.83 17.07 22.20
CA LYS A 2 6.21 16.62 21.86
C LYS A 2 6.34 15.11 21.62
N GLN A 3 5.50 14.31 22.25
CA GLN A 3 5.49 12.85 22.04
C GLN A 3 5.15 12.44 20.59
N LEU A 4 4.51 13.31 19.80
CA LEU A 4 4.22 13.04 18.40
C LEU A 4 5.49 12.99 17.54
N ASP A 5 6.55 13.66 17.95
CA ASP A 5 7.84 13.64 17.26
C ASP A 5 8.53 12.27 17.36
N GLU A 6 8.08 11.42 18.29
CA GLU A 6 8.54 10.04 18.45
C GLU A 6 7.82 9.05 17.51
N LEU A 7 6.75 9.49 16.84
CA LEU A 7 6.00 8.68 15.89
C LEU A 7 6.56 8.89 14.49
N GLU A 8 6.78 7.80 13.78
CA GLU A 8 7.28 7.83 12.42
C GLU A 8 6.28 7.31 11.42
N GLY A 9 6.31 7.85 10.22
CA GLY A 9 5.61 7.31 9.05
C GLY A 9 6.60 6.65 8.11
N ILE A 10 6.29 5.46 7.65
CA ILE A 10 7.04 4.79 6.59
C ILE A 10 6.49 5.16 5.21
N PRO A 11 7.35 5.22 4.19
CA PRO A 11 6.92 5.49 2.83
C PRO A 11 6.16 4.31 2.23
N VAL A 12 5.24 4.64 1.34
CA VAL A 12 4.55 3.69 0.46
C VAL A 12 4.50 4.27 -0.94
N ILE A 13 4.62 3.40 -1.92
CA ILE A 13 4.38 3.73 -3.33
C ILE A 13 3.18 2.90 -3.79
N ASN A 14 2.18 3.56 -4.35
CA ASN A 14 1.08 2.89 -5.03
C ASN A 14 1.26 3.04 -6.54
N LEU A 15 0.99 1.96 -7.26
CA LEU A 15 0.96 1.96 -8.71
C LEU A 15 -0.43 1.59 -9.20
N HIS A 16 -0.85 2.29 -10.25
CA HIS A 16 -2.01 1.90 -11.04
C HIS A 16 -1.53 1.59 -12.46
N LEU A 17 -1.81 0.39 -12.92
CA LEU A 17 -1.34 -0.13 -14.21
C LEU A 17 -2.52 -0.61 -15.04
N TRP A 18 -2.70 -0.05 -16.24
CA TRP A 18 -3.75 -0.45 -17.20
C TRP A 18 -3.14 -1.32 -18.29
N PHE A 19 -3.73 -2.49 -18.49
CA PHE A 19 -3.34 -3.46 -19.51
C PHE A 19 -4.33 -3.48 -20.68
N ASP A 20 -3.87 -3.94 -21.84
CA ASP A 20 -4.69 -4.05 -23.05
C ASP A 20 -5.51 -5.34 -23.11
N GLN A 21 -5.31 -6.25 -22.20
CA GLN A 21 -6.03 -7.52 -22.09
C GLN A 21 -6.43 -7.80 -20.65
N LYS A 22 -7.44 -8.64 -20.47
CA LYS A 22 -7.86 -9.12 -19.15
C LYS A 22 -6.85 -10.12 -18.60
N LEU A 23 -6.48 -9.93 -17.34
CA LEU A 23 -5.73 -10.90 -16.54
C LEU A 23 -6.73 -11.82 -15.84
N THR A 24 -6.53 -13.13 -15.94
CA THR A 24 -7.49 -14.11 -15.45
C THR A 24 -7.08 -14.72 -14.11
N THR A 25 -5.81 -14.64 -13.75
CA THR A 25 -5.27 -15.22 -12.52
C THR A 25 -5.52 -14.35 -11.29
N ILE A 26 -5.74 -13.02 -11.47
CA ILE A 26 -5.91 -12.06 -10.35
C ILE A 26 -7.41 -11.75 -10.21
N ASP A 27 -8.14 -12.56 -9.47
CA ASP A 27 -9.59 -12.44 -9.27
C ASP A 27 -9.99 -11.88 -7.89
N HIS A 28 -9.03 -11.61 -7.03
CA HIS A 28 -9.23 -11.08 -5.68
C HIS A 28 -8.02 -10.26 -5.21
N LEU A 29 -8.11 -9.67 -4.00
CA LEU A 29 -6.98 -9.01 -3.35
C LEU A 29 -5.92 -10.04 -2.96
N CYS A 30 -4.74 -9.91 -3.51
CA CYS A 30 -3.61 -10.81 -3.29
C CYS A 30 -2.57 -10.20 -2.35
N PHE A 31 -2.16 -10.95 -1.33
CA PHE A 31 -0.97 -10.68 -0.54
C PHE A 31 0.19 -11.52 -1.06
N SER A 32 1.33 -10.91 -1.26
CA SER A 32 2.47 -11.52 -1.91
C SER A 32 3.71 -11.53 -1.02
N ARG A 33 4.58 -12.53 -1.23
CA ARG A 33 5.95 -12.56 -0.70
C ARG A 33 6.98 -11.96 -1.67
N SER A 34 6.50 -11.25 -2.68
CA SER A 34 7.38 -10.52 -3.57
C SER A 34 8.24 -9.52 -2.79
N PRO A 35 9.51 -9.34 -3.15
CA PRO A 35 10.37 -8.34 -2.51
C PRO A 35 9.95 -6.90 -2.81
N LEU A 36 9.09 -6.69 -3.82
CA LEU A 36 8.66 -5.37 -4.26
C LEU A 36 7.15 -5.13 -4.12
N LEU A 37 6.33 -6.17 -4.36
CA LEU A 37 4.87 -6.04 -4.45
C LEU A 37 4.23 -6.80 -3.29
N SER A 38 3.87 -6.09 -2.23
CA SER A 38 3.29 -6.71 -1.03
C SER A 38 1.81 -7.05 -1.19
N VAL A 39 1.07 -6.20 -1.89
CA VAL A 39 -0.38 -6.34 -2.11
C VAL A 39 -0.71 -5.86 -3.51
N TYR A 40 -1.61 -6.55 -4.18
CA TYR A 40 -2.16 -6.12 -5.47
C TYR A 40 -3.55 -6.71 -5.70
N ALA A 41 -4.34 -6.03 -6.53
CA ALA A 41 -5.66 -6.47 -6.96
C ALA A 41 -5.92 -6.01 -8.40
N ASP A 42 -6.70 -6.80 -9.14
CA ASP A 42 -7.30 -6.31 -10.39
C ASP A 42 -8.61 -5.56 -10.05
N MET A 43 -8.54 -4.25 -10.11
CA MET A 43 -9.67 -3.36 -9.82
C MET A 43 -10.79 -3.53 -10.85
N SER A 44 -10.47 -3.92 -12.08
CA SER A 44 -11.49 -4.21 -13.09
C SER A 44 -12.28 -5.49 -12.81
N THR A 45 -11.90 -6.27 -11.80
CA THR A 45 -12.62 -7.45 -11.32
C THR A 45 -13.21 -7.23 -9.92
N THR A 46 -12.44 -6.58 -9.03
CA THR A 46 -12.79 -6.46 -7.61
C THR A 46 -13.58 -5.19 -7.26
N CYS A 47 -13.59 -4.18 -8.14
CA CYS A 47 -14.24 -2.90 -7.89
C CYS A 47 -15.23 -2.55 -9.00
N LYS A 48 -16.51 -2.40 -8.62
CA LYS A 48 -17.60 -2.14 -9.56
C LYS A 48 -17.38 -0.90 -10.42
N GLU A 49 -16.78 0.15 -9.86
CA GLU A 49 -16.53 1.42 -10.54
C GLU A 49 -15.48 1.33 -11.64
N TYR A 50 -14.61 0.31 -11.59
CA TYR A 50 -13.55 0.06 -12.56
C TYR A 50 -13.78 -1.19 -13.41
N TYR A 51 -14.98 -1.81 -13.29
CA TYR A 51 -15.31 -3.06 -13.97
C TYR A 51 -15.06 -2.96 -15.48
N ASP A 52 -14.34 -3.95 -16.02
CA ASP A 52 -14.05 -4.10 -17.44
C ASP A 52 -13.89 -5.60 -17.74
N GLU A 53 -14.61 -6.11 -18.74
CA GLU A 53 -14.56 -7.52 -19.13
C GLU A 53 -13.33 -7.87 -19.95
N ASP A 54 -12.81 -6.91 -20.71
CA ASP A 54 -11.78 -7.14 -21.73
C ASP A 54 -10.37 -6.73 -21.27
N LYS A 55 -10.27 -5.87 -20.25
CA LYS A 55 -9.02 -5.25 -19.81
C LYS A 55 -8.86 -5.30 -18.31
N SER A 56 -7.60 -5.27 -17.87
CA SER A 56 -7.27 -5.20 -16.46
C SER A 56 -6.70 -3.86 -16.04
N MET A 57 -7.08 -3.45 -14.83
CA MET A 57 -6.49 -2.32 -14.13
C MET A 57 -5.98 -2.83 -12.78
N LEU A 58 -4.67 -2.96 -12.65
CA LEU A 58 -4.06 -3.35 -11.38
C LEU A 58 -3.81 -2.15 -10.49
N GLU A 59 -4.22 -2.26 -9.23
CA GLU A 59 -3.71 -1.45 -8.13
C GLU A 59 -2.72 -2.27 -7.33
N LEU A 60 -1.53 -1.69 -7.09
CA LEU A 60 -0.42 -2.38 -6.44
C LEU A 60 0.18 -1.51 -5.34
N VAL A 61 0.53 -2.15 -4.23
CA VAL A 61 1.34 -1.56 -3.16
C VAL A 61 2.77 -2.04 -3.31
N PHE A 62 3.65 -1.13 -3.69
CA PHE A 62 5.07 -1.33 -3.80
C PHE A 62 5.71 -1.11 -2.42
N ALA A 63 6.00 -2.21 -1.73
CA ALA A 63 6.59 -2.19 -0.40
C ALA A 63 7.35 -3.51 -0.13
N PRO A 64 8.46 -3.47 0.64
CA PRO A 64 9.05 -2.27 1.25
C PRO A 64 9.74 -1.39 0.21
N CYS A 65 9.56 -0.07 0.33
CA CYS A 65 10.10 0.88 -0.66
C CYS A 65 11.23 1.75 -0.11
N SER A 66 11.74 1.43 1.07
CA SER A 66 12.88 2.11 1.68
C SER A 66 13.56 1.22 2.72
N PRO A 67 14.84 1.50 3.06
CA PRO A 67 15.54 0.81 4.17
C PRO A 67 14.82 0.97 5.52
N LEU A 68 14.19 2.11 5.78
CA LEU A 68 13.39 2.34 7.00
C LEU A 68 12.21 1.35 7.12
N ALA A 69 11.66 0.92 6.00
CA ALA A 69 10.57 -0.06 5.93
C ALA A 69 11.08 -1.52 5.77
N GLY A 70 12.39 -1.74 5.89
CA GLY A 70 13.01 -3.06 5.77
C GLY A 70 13.37 -3.47 4.34
N GLY A 71 13.39 -2.53 3.39
CA GLY A 71 13.84 -2.76 2.02
C GLY A 71 15.33 -2.45 1.83
N ASP A 72 15.92 -2.99 0.77
CA ASP A 72 17.35 -2.76 0.46
C ASP A 72 17.60 -1.46 -0.33
N THR A 73 16.58 -0.92 -0.96
CA THR A 73 16.67 0.21 -1.88
C THR A 73 15.71 1.33 -1.47
N ASN A 74 16.17 2.59 -1.59
CA ASN A 74 15.30 3.75 -1.43
C ASN A 74 14.55 4.06 -2.74
N TRP A 75 13.42 3.40 -2.94
CA TRP A 75 12.59 3.56 -4.14
C TRP A 75 11.85 4.91 -4.22
N ILE A 76 11.62 5.57 -3.08
CA ILE A 76 10.98 6.90 -3.06
C ILE A 76 11.80 7.93 -3.86
N GLY A 77 13.13 7.80 -3.84
CA GLY A 77 14.03 8.68 -4.59
C GLY A 77 14.26 8.30 -6.05
N LYS A 78 13.71 7.17 -6.51
CA LYS A 78 13.83 6.73 -7.91
C LYS A 78 12.83 7.43 -8.81
N THR A 79 13.10 7.41 -10.13
CA THR A 79 12.15 7.92 -11.13
C THR A 79 10.90 7.04 -11.20
N ASP A 80 9.82 7.55 -11.77
CA ASP A 80 8.62 6.77 -11.98
C ASP A 80 8.88 5.64 -12.98
N GLU A 81 9.71 5.89 -13.99
CA GLU A 81 10.15 4.90 -14.97
C GLU A 81 10.88 3.73 -14.33
N ASP A 82 11.84 4.00 -13.41
CA ASP A 82 12.56 2.95 -12.68
C ASP A 82 11.61 2.07 -11.86
N ILE A 83 10.63 2.69 -11.21
CA ILE A 83 9.63 2.01 -10.38
C ILE A 83 8.71 1.15 -11.25
N ILE A 84 8.23 1.69 -12.37
CA ILE A 84 7.39 0.96 -13.32
C ILE A 84 8.16 -0.21 -13.92
N GLN A 85 9.40 0.00 -14.31
CA GLN A 85 10.26 -1.05 -14.86
C GLN A 85 10.45 -2.20 -13.86
N ALA A 86 10.79 -1.88 -12.60
CA ALA A 86 10.95 -2.88 -11.56
C ALA A 86 9.64 -3.64 -11.29
N THR A 87 8.52 -2.90 -11.28
CA THR A 87 7.18 -3.49 -11.09
C THR A 87 6.80 -4.42 -12.23
N MET A 88 7.01 -4.02 -13.47
CA MET A 88 6.72 -4.87 -14.64
C MET A 88 7.58 -6.13 -14.65
N GLY A 89 8.87 -6.01 -14.27
CA GLY A 89 9.75 -7.17 -14.11
C GLY A 89 9.25 -8.17 -13.09
N GLU A 90 8.78 -7.66 -11.96
CA GLU A 90 8.23 -8.51 -10.91
C GLU A 90 6.88 -9.12 -11.29
N LEU A 91 5.99 -8.37 -11.95
CA LEU A 91 4.72 -8.89 -12.46
C LEU A 91 4.93 -9.97 -13.53
N ALA A 92 5.84 -9.77 -14.48
CA ALA A 92 6.19 -10.80 -15.47
C ALA A 92 6.78 -12.06 -14.82
N ARG A 93 7.48 -11.90 -13.68
CA ARG A 93 7.96 -13.03 -12.88
C ARG A 93 6.82 -13.78 -12.18
N LEU A 94 5.86 -13.05 -11.64
CA LEU A 94 4.72 -13.62 -10.90
C LEU A 94 3.67 -14.23 -11.83
N PHE A 95 3.46 -13.61 -12.99
CA PHE A 95 2.45 -14.00 -13.99
C PHE A 95 3.06 -14.21 -15.37
N PRO A 96 3.98 -15.18 -15.52
CA PRO A 96 4.75 -15.36 -16.76
C PRO A 96 3.89 -15.80 -17.96
N THR A 97 2.68 -16.30 -17.72
CA THR A 97 1.75 -16.75 -18.76
C THR A 97 0.77 -15.66 -19.19
N GLU A 98 0.64 -14.58 -18.44
CA GLU A 98 -0.37 -13.56 -18.69
C GLU A 98 0.22 -12.19 -19.02
N ILE A 99 1.35 -11.84 -18.41
CA ILE A 99 1.97 -10.52 -18.58
C ILE A 99 3.20 -10.63 -19.48
N ALA A 100 3.15 -9.99 -20.64
CA ALA A 100 4.28 -9.89 -21.53
C ALA A 100 5.37 -8.98 -20.94
N ALA A 101 6.62 -9.30 -21.23
CA ALA A 101 7.70 -8.34 -21.09
C ALA A 101 7.42 -7.17 -22.05
N ASP A 102 7.19 -5.98 -21.55
CA ASP A 102 7.01 -4.81 -22.38
C ASP A 102 8.38 -4.38 -22.96
N PRO A 103 8.53 -4.28 -24.29
CA PRO A 103 9.77 -3.80 -24.90
C PRO A 103 10.16 -2.39 -24.46
N ALA A 104 9.22 -1.57 -24.00
CA ALA A 104 9.50 -0.27 -23.41
C ALA A 104 10.24 -0.37 -22.06
N TYR A 105 10.25 -1.55 -21.45
CA TYR A 105 10.91 -1.82 -20.16
C TYR A 105 11.86 -3.02 -20.27
N PRO A 106 12.98 -2.88 -20.98
CA PRO A 106 13.84 -4.00 -21.36
C PRO A 106 14.51 -4.73 -20.20
N GLY A 107 14.51 -4.17 -19.00
CA GLY A 107 15.04 -4.82 -17.79
C GLY A 107 14.09 -5.83 -17.15
N THR A 108 12.87 -5.96 -17.63
CA THR A 108 11.82 -6.75 -16.97
C THR A 108 11.89 -8.25 -17.25
N MET A 109 12.64 -8.69 -18.28
CA MET A 109 12.77 -10.11 -18.59
C MET A 109 14.19 -10.48 -18.96
N THR A 110 14.85 -11.17 -18.11
CA THR A 110 15.95 -12.06 -18.43
C THR A 110 15.45 -13.49 -18.50
N GLU A 111 16.08 -14.31 -19.35
CA GLU A 111 15.82 -15.75 -19.40
C GLU A 111 15.75 -16.33 -17.99
N ARG A 112 14.62 -16.94 -17.63
CA ARG A 112 14.50 -17.70 -16.39
C ARG A 112 14.51 -19.18 -16.65
N THR A 113 15.33 -19.86 -15.90
CA THR A 113 15.29 -21.30 -15.77
C THR A 113 14.41 -21.62 -14.56
N PHE A 114 13.21 -22.12 -14.76
CA PHE A 114 12.41 -22.71 -13.71
C PHE A 114 12.47 -24.24 -13.90
N LEU A 115 12.99 -24.95 -12.93
CA LEU A 115 13.20 -26.41 -12.98
C LEU A 115 14.01 -26.93 -14.20
N GLY A 116 14.97 -26.12 -14.68
CA GLY A 116 15.85 -26.55 -15.79
C GLY A 116 15.27 -26.34 -17.20
N GLU A 117 14.07 -25.84 -17.34
CA GLU A 117 13.46 -25.53 -18.65
C GLU A 117 13.53 -24.03 -18.92
N LYS A 118 14.00 -23.67 -20.13
CA LYS A 118 13.91 -22.30 -20.63
C LYS A 118 12.45 -21.98 -20.94
N GLN A 119 11.83 -21.16 -20.13
CA GLN A 119 10.50 -20.63 -20.47
C GLN A 119 10.61 -19.64 -21.61
N ALA A 120 9.99 -19.97 -22.72
CA ALA A 120 9.90 -19.08 -23.86
C ALA A 120 9.14 -17.80 -23.47
N GLN A 121 9.67 -16.66 -23.89
CA GLN A 121 9.03 -15.37 -23.76
C GLN A 121 7.67 -15.42 -24.45
N LEU A 122 6.58 -15.20 -23.71
CA LEU A 122 5.24 -15.19 -24.29
C LEU A 122 5.07 -13.95 -25.17
N THR A 123 4.94 -14.18 -26.47
CA THR A 123 4.74 -13.14 -27.49
C THR A 123 3.28 -12.67 -27.58
N GLY A 124 2.43 -12.96 -26.63
CA GLY A 124 1.00 -12.66 -26.65
C GLY A 124 0.37 -12.22 -25.35
N GLY A 125 1.16 -11.94 -24.32
CA GLY A 125 0.64 -11.52 -23.01
C GLY A 125 0.16 -10.06 -22.98
N ALA A 126 -0.57 -9.72 -21.91
CA ALA A 126 -1.08 -8.39 -21.65
C ALA A 126 0.05 -7.35 -21.61
N LYS A 127 -0.13 -6.24 -22.34
CA LYS A 127 0.83 -5.15 -22.44
C LYS A 127 0.37 -3.95 -21.63
N LEU A 128 1.30 -3.32 -20.93
CA LEU A 128 1.06 -2.06 -20.24
C LEU A 128 0.71 -0.95 -21.24
N ARG A 129 -0.40 -0.25 -20.99
CA ARG A 129 -0.88 0.87 -21.82
C ARG A 129 -0.80 2.20 -21.10
N LYS A 130 -1.00 2.19 -19.79
CA LYS A 130 -0.97 3.39 -18.96
C LYS A 130 -0.49 3.00 -17.57
N SER A 131 0.23 3.90 -16.93
CA SER A 131 0.69 3.75 -15.56
C SER A 131 0.54 5.06 -14.80
N THR A 132 0.40 4.95 -13.50
CA THR A 132 0.47 6.08 -12.56
C THR A 132 1.21 5.63 -11.32
N VAL A 133 2.16 6.43 -10.87
CA VAL A 133 2.95 6.19 -9.65
C VAL A 133 2.61 7.28 -8.63
N VAL A 134 2.21 6.86 -7.43
CA VAL A 134 1.91 7.76 -6.32
C VAL A 134 2.86 7.46 -5.18
N LYS A 135 3.76 8.40 -4.91
CA LYS A 135 4.77 8.32 -3.84
C LYS A 135 4.30 9.07 -2.61
N VAL A 136 4.17 8.38 -1.49
CA VAL A 136 3.80 9.00 -0.20
C VAL A 136 4.91 8.77 0.82
N PRO A 137 5.76 9.75 1.09
CA PRO A 137 6.97 9.57 1.91
C PRO A 137 6.72 9.18 3.36
N ARG A 138 5.55 9.52 3.91
CA ARG A 138 5.14 9.21 5.29
C ARG A 138 3.68 8.76 5.32
N SER A 139 3.40 7.64 4.67
CA SER A 139 2.04 7.15 4.47
C SER A 139 1.52 6.36 5.67
N VAL A 140 2.27 5.38 6.11
CA VAL A 140 1.81 4.41 7.11
C VAL A 140 2.54 4.64 8.42
N TYR A 141 1.78 4.60 9.53
CA TYR A 141 2.37 4.63 10.86
C TYR A 141 3.34 3.45 11.05
N ALA A 142 4.58 3.76 11.37
CA ALA A 142 5.59 2.74 11.66
C ALA A 142 5.38 2.17 13.07
N ALA A 143 5.04 0.89 13.16
CA ALA A 143 4.86 0.19 14.42
C ALA A 143 6.21 -0.20 15.04
N ILE A 144 7.02 0.80 15.40
CA ILE A 144 8.35 0.58 15.98
C ILE A 144 8.20 0.07 17.43
N PRO A 145 8.90 -1.00 17.81
CA PRO A 145 8.87 -1.52 19.17
C PRO A 145 9.19 -0.45 20.21
N GLY A 146 8.42 -0.40 21.30
CA GLY A 146 8.57 0.57 22.39
C GLY A 146 7.96 1.94 22.13
N ARG A 147 7.51 2.26 20.90
CA ARG A 147 6.94 3.57 20.53
C ARG A 147 5.43 3.70 20.78
N ASN A 148 4.73 2.59 21.06
CA ASN A 148 3.29 2.61 21.30
C ASN A 148 2.87 3.54 22.46
N LYS A 149 3.73 3.73 23.48
CA LYS A 149 3.51 4.65 24.61
C LYS A 149 3.40 6.13 24.21
N TYR A 150 3.91 6.50 23.05
CA TYR A 150 3.88 7.89 22.54
C TYR A 150 2.62 8.19 21.73
N ARG A 151 1.79 7.20 21.45
CA ARG A 151 0.51 7.41 20.75
C ARG A 151 -0.43 8.20 21.63
N PRO A 152 -0.90 9.39 21.21
CA PRO A 152 -1.77 10.22 22.00
C PRO A 152 -3.16 9.62 22.14
N SER A 153 -3.85 9.92 23.25
CA SER A 153 -5.28 9.66 23.35
C SER A 153 -6.07 10.66 22.49
N GLN A 154 -7.34 10.34 22.25
CA GLN A 154 -8.25 11.25 21.56
C GLN A 154 -8.58 12.48 22.41
N LYS A 155 -8.57 12.36 23.74
CA LYS A 155 -8.74 13.46 24.68
C LYS A 155 -7.40 14.20 24.83
N THR A 156 -7.41 15.50 24.55
CA THR A 156 -6.24 16.35 24.75
C THR A 156 -6.44 17.27 25.97
N PRO A 157 -5.38 17.82 26.55
CA PRO A 157 -5.47 18.80 27.63
C PRO A 157 -6.02 20.16 27.18
N ILE A 158 -6.11 20.41 25.86
CA ILE A 158 -6.61 21.65 25.30
C ILE A 158 -8.14 21.56 25.20
N PRO A 159 -8.90 22.54 25.77
CA PRO A 159 -10.35 22.59 25.64
C PRO A 159 -10.76 22.62 24.15
N ASN A 160 -11.85 21.94 23.81
CA ASN A 160 -12.39 21.86 22.45
C ASN A 160 -11.42 21.36 21.36
N PHE A 161 -10.35 20.68 21.77
CA PHE A 161 -9.40 20.06 20.85
C PHE A 161 -9.32 18.56 21.12
N SER A 162 -9.58 17.74 20.10
CA SER A 162 -9.48 16.29 20.14
C SER A 162 -8.67 15.80 18.96
N LEU A 163 -8.02 14.66 19.12
CA LEU A 163 -7.22 14.01 18.06
C LEU A 163 -7.90 12.73 17.60
N CYS A 164 -7.83 12.45 16.32
CA CYS A 164 -8.20 11.14 15.78
C CYS A 164 -7.27 10.76 14.62
N GLY A 165 -7.25 9.48 14.28
CA GLY A 165 -6.43 8.93 13.24
C GLY A 165 -5.79 7.61 13.67
N CYS A 166 -5.31 6.83 12.72
CA CYS A 166 -4.71 5.52 12.98
C CYS A 166 -3.49 5.57 13.93
N PHE A 167 -2.83 6.73 14.03
CA PHE A 167 -1.69 6.99 14.90
C PHE A 167 -2.06 7.21 16.38
N THR A 168 -3.33 7.51 16.70
CA THR A 168 -3.78 7.71 18.08
C THR A 168 -3.92 6.37 18.81
N SER A 169 -4.02 6.40 20.13
CA SER A 169 -4.14 5.20 20.97
C SER A 169 -5.47 4.48 20.71
N GLN A 170 -5.38 3.31 20.08
CA GLN A 170 -6.46 2.38 19.82
C GLN A 170 -5.84 1.02 19.41
N LYS A 171 -6.64 -0.04 19.25
CA LYS A 171 -6.14 -1.41 19.10
C LYS A 171 -5.67 -1.82 17.70
N PHE A 172 -6.03 -1.10 16.63
CA PHE A 172 -5.68 -1.45 15.26
C PHE A 172 -4.61 -0.51 14.70
N LEU A 173 -3.36 -0.95 14.74
CA LEU A 173 -2.22 -0.15 14.30
C LEU A 173 -2.21 0.07 12.78
N GLY A 174 -2.00 1.33 12.34
CA GLY A 174 -1.70 1.66 10.96
C GLY A 174 -2.73 1.19 9.92
N SER A 175 -4.03 1.19 10.25
CA SER A 175 -5.08 0.66 9.40
C SER A 175 -6.27 1.61 9.27
N MET A 176 -7.10 1.40 8.25
CA MET A 176 -8.38 2.10 8.08
C MET A 176 -9.31 1.81 9.26
N GLU A 177 -9.37 0.56 9.75
CA GLU A 177 -10.14 0.18 10.92
C GLU A 177 -9.70 0.96 12.17
N GLY A 178 -8.39 1.15 12.35
CA GLY A 178 -7.84 1.97 13.41
C GLY A 178 -8.22 3.44 13.30
N ALA A 179 -8.29 3.98 12.09
CA ALA A 179 -8.73 5.36 11.85
C ALA A 179 -10.22 5.54 12.17
N ILE A 180 -11.07 4.59 11.77
CA ILE A 180 -12.51 4.59 12.07
C ILE A 180 -12.74 4.48 13.59
N LEU A 181 -12.07 3.54 14.25
CA LEU A 181 -12.17 3.40 15.70
C LEU A 181 -11.72 4.66 16.42
N ALA A 182 -10.61 5.27 15.99
CA ALA A 182 -10.14 6.53 16.55
C ALA A 182 -11.16 7.67 16.38
N GLY A 183 -11.85 7.71 15.24
CA GLY A 183 -12.94 8.66 14.98
C GLY A 183 -14.11 8.47 15.96
N LYS A 184 -14.54 7.23 16.20
CA LYS A 184 -15.57 6.91 17.19
C LYS A 184 -15.17 7.35 18.61
N LEU A 185 -13.95 7.02 19.03
CA LEU A 185 -13.43 7.42 20.33
C LEU A 185 -13.31 8.94 20.47
N ALA A 186 -12.94 9.65 19.40
CA ALA A 186 -12.91 11.12 19.41
C ALA A 186 -14.32 11.70 19.53
N ALA A 187 -15.32 11.12 18.87
CA ALA A 187 -16.72 11.53 18.97
C ALA A 187 -17.25 11.34 20.41
N GLU A 188 -16.89 10.24 21.07
CA GLU A 188 -17.22 10.02 22.49
C GLU A 188 -16.62 11.12 23.39
N VAL A 189 -15.35 11.51 23.15
CA VAL A 189 -14.69 12.60 23.88
C VAL A 189 -15.43 13.93 23.68
N VAL A 190 -15.82 14.23 22.43
CA VAL A 190 -16.55 15.47 22.10
C VAL A 190 -17.92 15.48 22.76
N SER A 191 -18.67 14.37 22.67
CA SER A 191 -20.00 14.24 23.27
C SER A 191 -19.95 14.36 24.80
N ALA A 192 -18.99 13.70 25.46
CA ALA A 192 -18.82 13.79 26.91
C ALA A 192 -18.52 15.22 27.37
N ARG A 193 -17.67 15.95 26.63
CA ARG A 193 -17.38 17.36 26.92
C ARG A 193 -18.61 18.26 26.77
N ALA A 194 -19.43 18.00 25.76
CA ALA A 194 -20.64 18.79 25.49
C ALA A 194 -21.67 18.70 26.62
N VAL A 195 -21.74 17.56 27.32
CA VAL A 195 -22.64 17.33 28.46
C VAL A 195 -21.98 17.54 29.82
N GLY A 196 -20.73 18.04 29.85
CA GLY A 196 -19.99 18.25 31.10
C GLY A 196 -19.54 16.97 31.81
N ALA A 197 -19.57 15.83 31.11
CA ALA A 197 -19.11 14.55 31.64
C ALA A 197 -17.62 14.30 31.33
N ASP A 198 -16.92 13.60 32.21
CA ASP A 198 -15.59 13.10 31.91
C ASP A 198 -15.71 11.94 30.91
N ALA A 199 -15.11 12.10 29.73
CA ALA A 199 -15.06 11.02 28.76
C ALA A 199 -14.32 9.82 29.34
N PRO A 200 -14.83 8.57 29.20
CA PRO A 200 -14.15 7.38 29.63
C PRO A 200 -12.78 7.30 28.96
N GLY A 201 -11.71 7.35 29.75
CA GLY A 201 -10.37 7.12 29.27
C GLY A 201 -10.20 5.64 28.95
N LEU A 202 -9.76 5.31 27.75
CA LEU A 202 -9.19 3.99 27.49
C LEU A 202 -7.94 3.83 28.39
N LYS A 203 -8.02 2.87 29.32
CA LYS A 203 -6.87 2.39 30.10
C LYS A 203 -5.98 1.49 29.25
#